data_f9921288b0be273a12e624ab29e986c9
#
_entry.id   f9921288b0be273a12e624ab29e986c9
#
_cell.length_a   1.000
_cell.length_b   1.000
_cell.length_c   1.000
_cell.angle_alpha   90.00
_cell.angle_beta   90.00
_cell.angle_gamma   90.00
#
_symmetry.space_group_name_H-M   'P 1'
#
loop_
_entity.id
_entity.type
_entity.pdbx_description
1 polymer ?
#
loop_
_entity_poly.entity_id
_entity_poly.type
_entity_poly.pdbx_seq_one_letter_code
_entity_poly.pdbx_strand_id
1 'polypeptide(L)'
;MLTREGRILEIYVYYKALEQNYFDDIANSCEIVWNKDNVSNEFDIVLTKGYKSLIVECKAQTQLKQDFYYKLSQLNRQFGINTLPVLVADTIENNQYDNSANEMQRSRGDEYGITTIYKPEDINEKSQRNSGIGATLRKIMEDFSK
;
A
#
# COMPACT_ATOMS: atom_id res chain seq x y z
N MET A 1 15.33 -8.10 -5.09
CA MET A 1 15.65 -7.00 -6.05
C MET A 1 14.34 -6.41 -6.55
N LEU A 2 14.10 -5.14 -6.26
CA LEU A 2 12.94 -4.44 -6.79
C LEU A 2 13.09 -4.30 -8.31
N THR A 3 12.05 -4.71 -9.03
CA THR A 3 11.99 -4.42 -10.46
C THR A 3 11.93 -2.90 -10.66
N ARG A 4 12.45 -2.41 -11.77
CA ARG A 4 12.42 -0.97 -12.10
C ARG A 4 11.00 -0.38 -12.01
N GLU A 5 10.02 -1.16 -12.41
CA GLU A 5 8.59 -0.82 -12.39
C GLU A 5 8.03 -0.67 -10.97
N GLY A 6 8.36 -1.60 -10.08
CA GLY A 6 7.94 -1.53 -8.69
C GLY A 6 8.45 -0.28 -8.00
N ARG A 7 9.68 0.12 -8.27
CA ARG A 7 10.26 1.33 -7.71
C ARG A 7 9.61 2.62 -8.23
N ILE A 8 9.22 2.65 -9.50
CA ILE A 8 8.49 3.79 -10.07
C ILE A 8 7.14 3.94 -9.39
N LEU A 9 6.43 2.84 -9.17
CA LEU A 9 5.14 2.85 -8.47
C LEU A 9 5.29 3.36 -7.03
N GLU A 10 6.30 2.91 -6.29
CA GLU A 10 6.59 3.39 -4.93
C GLU A 10 6.81 4.91 -4.89
N ILE A 11 7.66 5.41 -5.78
CA ILE A 11 7.96 6.85 -5.87
C ILE A 11 6.71 7.64 -6.21
N TYR A 12 5.91 7.16 -7.14
CA TYR A 12 4.65 7.79 -7.53
C TYR A 12 3.68 7.87 -6.33
N VAL A 13 3.47 6.75 -5.64
CA VAL A 13 2.58 6.70 -4.46
C VAL A 13 3.09 7.62 -3.34
N TYR A 14 4.39 7.63 -3.09
CA TYR A 14 5.00 8.50 -2.09
C TYR A 14 4.72 9.98 -2.37
N TYR A 15 4.98 10.46 -3.59
CA TYR A 15 4.74 11.86 -3.93
C TYR A 15 3.26 12.22 -3.94
N LYS A 16 2.39 11.31 -4.34
CA LYS A 16 0.95 11.55 -4.29
C LYS A 16 0.42 11.63 -2.87
N ALA A 17 0.97 10.85 -1.96
CA ALA A 17 0.67 10.98 -0.53
C ALA A 17 1.15 12.32 0.04
N LEU A 18 2.36 12.76 -0.34
CA LEU A 18 2.90 14.08 0.04
C LEU A 18 2.00 15.24 -0.42
N GLU A 19 1.51 15.18 -1.65
CA GLU A 19 0.65 16.22 -2.22
C GLU A 19 -0.66 16.43 -1.46
N GLN A 20 -1.12 15.42 -0.71
CA GLN A 20 -2.34 15.52 0.11
C GLN A 20 -2.17 16.50 1.28
N ASN A 21 -0.94 16.73 1.74
CA ASN A 21 -0.66 17.59 2.90
C ASN A 21 -1.53 17.24 4.12
N TYR A 22 -1.74 15.96 4.35
CA TYR A 22 -2.66 15.42 5.34
C TYR A 22 -1.96 14.59 6.41
N PHE A 23 -1.02 13.75 6.01
CA PHE A 23 -0.32 12.84 6.91
C PHE A 23 0.67 13.60 7.80
N ASP A 24 0.82 13.15 9.05
CA ASP A 24 1.76 13.75 9.99
C ASP A 24 3.20 13.40 9.62
N ASP A 25 3.43 12.16 9.14
CA ASP A 25 4.71 11.73 8.63
C ASP A 25 4.54 10.74 7.47
N ILE A 26 5.49 10.75 6.54
CA ILE A 26 5.55 9.88 5.37
C ILE A 26 6.98 9.40 5.20
N ALA A 27 7.21 8.10 5.35
CA ALA A 27 8.51 7.48 5.14
C ALA A 27 8.44 6.50 3.96
N ASN A 28 9.47 6.51 3.12
CA ASN A 28 9.65 5.50 2.07
C ASN A 28 10.87 4.64 2.36
N SER A 29 10.88 3.42 1.84
CA SER A 29 11.96 2.43 2.06
C SER A 29 12.32 2.31 3.54
N CYS A 30 11.30 2.12 4.38
CA CYS A 30 11.46 2.08 5.82
C CYS A 30 11.93 0.70 6.27
N GLU A 31 13.15 0.62 6.79
CA GLU A 31 13.68 -0.62 7.34
C GLU A 31 13.41 -0.71 8.84
N ILE A 32 12.80 -1.81 9.27
CA ILE A 32 12.57 -2.11 10.69
C ILE A 32 13.44 -3.27 11.10
N VAL A 33 14.31 -3.05 12.08
CA VAL A 33 15.19 -4.07 12.64
C VAL A 33 14.60 -4.59 13.94
N TRP A 34 14.39 -5.90 14.00
CA TRP A 34 13.88 -6.57 15.19
C TRP A 34 15.01 -6.94 16.15
N ASN A 35 14.89 -6.53 17.41
CA ASN A 35 15.99 -6.56 18.40
C ASN A 35 16.62 -7.93 18.71
N LYS A 36 16.01 -9.04 18.35
CA LYS A 36 16.48 -10.35 18.84
C LYS A 36 17.26 -11.18 17.85
N ASP A 37 17.12 -10.95 16.55
CA ASP A 37 17.62 -11.88 15.54
C ASP A 37 18.36 -11.23 14.35
N ASN A 38 18.68 -9.96 14.39
CA ASN A 38 19.19 -9.19 13.25
C ASN A 38 18.32 -9.34 11.99
N VAL A 39 17.05 -9.64 12.18
CA VAL A 39 16.07 -9.72 11.10
C VAL A 39 15.54 -8.33 10.82
N SER A 40 15.65 -7.88 9.60
CA SER A 40 15.04 -6.62 9.14
C SER A 40 13.95 -6.87 8.13
N ASN A 41 12.96 -6.01 8.14
CA ASN A 41 11.92 -5.95 7.12
C ASN A 41 11.90 -4.54 6.53
N GLU A 42 11.85 -4.46 5.22
CA GLU A 42 11.69 -3.21 4.50
C GLU A 42 10.23 -3.04 4.11
N PHE A 43 9.69 -1.87 4.36
CA PHE A 43 8.35 -1.45 3.92
C PHE A 43 8.49 -0.34 2.89
N ASP A 44 7.71 -0.41 1.83
CA ASP A 44 7.80 0.53 0.73
C ASP A 44 7.42 1.94 1.20
N ILE A 45 6.29 2.08 1.88
CA ILE A 45 5.83 3.36 2.40
C ILE A 45 5.13 3.16 3.74
N VAL A 46 5.41 4.06 4.68
CA VAL A 46 4.71 4.15 5.96
C VAL A 46 4.11 5.54 6.09
N LEU A 47 2.80 5.61 6.31
CA LEU A 47 2.05 6.85 6.50
C LEU A 47 1.49 6.89 7.92
N THR A 48 1.66 8.00 8.61
CA THR A 48 1.14 8.17 9.97
C THR A 48 0.17 9.34 10.07
N LYS A 49 -0.85 9.18 10.91
CA LYS A 49 -1.77 10.23 11.31
C LYS A 49 -2.23 9.99 12.75
N GLY A 50 -1.82 10.88 13.66
CA GLY A 50 -2.04 10.66 15.10
C GLY A 50 -1.42 9.34 15.55
N TYR A 51 -2.24 8.45 16.10
CA TYR A 51 -1.83 7.13 16.58
C TYR A 51 -1.99 6.02 15.54
N LYS A 52 -2.45 6.35 14.34
CA LYS A 52 -2.71 5.38 13.28
C LYS A 52 -1.61 5.40 12.23
N SER A 53 -1.33 4.22 11.69
CA SER A 53 -0.37 4.04 10.62
C SER A 53 -0.94 3.19 9.48
N LEU A 54 -0.60 3.56 8.25
CA LEU A 54 -0.78 2.69 7.10
C LEU A 54 0.59 2.18 6.68
N ILE A 55 0.70 0.87 6.53
CA ILE A 55 1.87 0.24 5.90
C ILE A 55 1.48 -0.10 4.48
N VAL A 56 2.09 0.59 3.53
CA VAL A 56 1.73 0.49 2.11
C VAL A 56 2.82 -0.30 1.38
N GLU A 57 2.40 -1.39 0.77
CA GLU A 57 3.22 -2.19 -0.14
C GLU A 57 2.79 -1.95 -1.58
N CYS A 58 3.75 -1.71 -2.46
CA CYS A 58 3.51 -1.43 -3.87
C CYS A 58 4.00 -2.60 -4.72
N LYS A 59 3.13 -3.15 -5.55
CA LYS A 59 3.45 -4.25 -6.46
C LYS A 59 3.03 -3.93 -7.88
N ALA A 60 4.00 -3.88 -8.79
CA ALA A 60 3.76 -3.71 -10.22
C ALA A 60 3.43 -5.06 -10.89
N GLN A 61 2.59 -5.86 -10.24
CA GLN A 61 2.15 -7.17 -10.71
C GLN A 61 0.66 -7.34 -10.46
N THR A 62 -0.03 -7.95 -11.41
CA THR A 62 -1.47 -8.24 -11.30
C THR A 62 -1.76 -9.56 -10.59
N GLN A 63 -0.78 -10.45 -10.47
CA GLN A 63 -0.95 -11.73 -9.81
C GLN A 63 0.09 -11.90 -8.71
N LEU A 64 -0.39 -11.89 -7.47
CA LEU A 64 0.43 -12.12 -6.29
C LEU A 64 0.10 -13.48 -5.68
N LYS A 65 1.13 -14.16 -5.20
CA LYS A 65 0.98 -15.44 -4.50
C LYS A 65 0.35 -15.23 -3.11
N GLN A 66 -0.39 -16.21 -2.66
CA GLN A 66 -1.02 -16.20 -1.33
C GLN A 66 -0.01 -15.99 -0.20
N ASP A 67 1.20 -16.51 -0.32
CA ASP A 67 2.28 -16.32 0.65
C ASP A 67 2.61 -14.86 0.92
N PHE A 68 2.50 -13.99 -0.09
CA PHE A 68 2.73 -12.55 0.06
C PHE A 68 1.70 -11.94 1.04
N TYR A 69 0.43 -12.23 0.86
CA TYR A 69 -0.64 -11.75 1.74
C TYR A 69 -0.48 -12.26 3.16
N TYR A 70 -0.13 -13.52 3.31
CA TYR A 70 0.12 -14.12 4.61
C TYR A 70 1.28 -13.43 5.33
N LYS A 71 2.42 -13.22 4.67
CA LYS A 71 3.58 -12.53 5.25
C LYS A 71 3.23 -11.09 5.66
N LEU A 72 2.56 -10.34 4.81
CA LEU A 72 2.14 -8.97 5.11
C LEU A 72 1.18 -8.93 6.32
N SER A 73 0.26 -9.86 6.40
CA SER A 73 -0.65 -10.01 7.54
C SER A 73 0.10 -10.33 8.85
N GLN A 74 1.08 -11.23 8.81
CA GLN A 74 1.89 -11.56 9.98
C GLN A 74 2.71 -10.37 10.47
N LEU A 75 3.33 -9.63 9.57
CA LEU A 75 4.05 -8.41 9.90
C LEU A 75 3.13 -7.38 10.55
N ASN A 76 1.94 -7.18 10.00
CA ASN A 76 0.97 -6.22 10.54
C ASN A 76 0.55 -6.57 11.97
N ARG A 77 0.41 -7.84 12.31
CA ARG A 77 0.08 -8.27 13.69
C ARG A 77 1.10 -7.81 14.72
N GLN A 78 2.36 -7.67 14.33
CA GLN A 78 3.43 -7.21 15.22
C GLN A 78 3.30 -5.73 15.57
N PHE A 79 2.64 -4.93 14.73
CA PHE A 79 2.40 -3.51 14.96
C PHE A 79 1.11 -3.20 15.73
N GLY A 80 0.23 -4.19 15.86
CA GLY A 80 -1.01 -4.05 16.64
C GLY A 80 -2.16 -3.39 15.88
N ILE A 81 -3.21 -3.06 16.65
CA ILE A 81 -4.50 -2.60 16.13
C ILE A 81 -4.49 -1.20 15.50
N ASN A 82 -3.44 -0.44 15.72
CA ASN A 82 -3.32 0.93 15.20
C ASN A 82 -2.63 0.99 13.83
N THR A 83 -2.39 -0.15 13.22
CA THR A 83 -1.74 -0.28 11.92
C THR A 83 -2.61 -1.05 10.94
N LEU A 84 -2.76 -0.51 9.73
CA LEU A 84 -3.52 -1.13 8.65
C LEU A 84 -2.59 -1.40 7.46
N PRO A 85 -2.48 -2.63 6.99
CA PRO A 85 -1.72 -2.94 5.77
C PRO A 85 -2.53 -2.58 4.54
N VAL A 86 -1.89 -1.92 3.60
CA VAL A 86 -2.47 -1.51 2.31
C VAL A 86 -1.59 -2.03 1.19
N LEU A 87 -2.20 -2.69 0.22
CA LEU A 87 -1.54 -3.16 -0.98
C LEU A 87 -1.98 -2.29 -2.16
N VAL A 88 -1.02 -1.67 -2.84
CA VAL A 88 -1.24 -1.00 -4.12
C VAL A 88 -0.68 -1.90 -5.22
N ALA A 89 -1.57 -2.44 -6.05
CA ALA A 89 -1.21 -3.34 -7.14
C ALA A 89 -1.56 -2.70 -8.48
N ASP A 90 -0.55 -2.36 -9.26
CA ASP A 90 -0.73 -1.79 -10.60
C ASP A 90 0.36 -2.29 -11.56
N THR A 91 -0.01 -2.46 -12.81
CA THR A 91 0.92 -2.70 -13.91
C THR A 91 1.06 -1.43 -14.74
N ILE A 92 2.18 -0.74 -14.57
CA ILE A 92 2.46 0.52 -15.29
C ILE A 92 2.57 0.29 -16.80
N GLU A 93 2.97 -0.90 -17.22
CA GLU A 93 3.23 -1.20 -18.64
C GLU A 93 2.02 -1.71 -19.43
N ASN A 94 1.04 -2.29 -18.77
CA ASN A 94 -0.13 -2.86 -19.45
C ASN A 94 -1.40 -2.12 -19.05
N ASN A 95 -1.84 -1.20 -19.90
CA ASN A 95 -3.16 -0.57 -19.80
C ASN A 95 -4.34 -1.57 -19.90
N GLN A 96 -4.06 -2.87 -19.86
CA GLN A 96 -5.08 -3.91 -19.88
C GLN A 96 -5.45 -4.30 -18.46
N TYR A 97 -6.61 -3.87 -18.08
CA TYR A 97 -7.23 -4.18 -16.80
C TYR A 97 -7.84 -5.58 -16.85
N ASP A 98 -7.23 -6.50 -16.12
CA ASP A 98 -7.84 -7.80 -15.86
C ASP A 98 -8.68 -7.75 -14.57
N ASN A 99 -9.98 -7.52 -14.74
CA ASN A 99 -10.92 -7.44 -13.63
C ASN A 99 -10.96 -8.71 -12.78
N SER A 100 -10.80 -9.88 -13.40
CA SER A 100 -10.87 -11.16 -12.67
C SER A 100 -9.67 -11.36 -11.75
N ALA A 101 -8.47 -11.03 -12.20
CA ALA A 101 -7.26 -11.07 -11.39
C ALA A 101 -7.33 -10.07 -10.23
N ASN A 102 -7.87 -8.90 -10.47
CA ASN A 102 -8.02 -7.85 -9.47
C ASN A 102 -9.05 -8.22 -8.39
N GLU A 103 -10.16 -8.82 -8.76
CA GLU A 103 -11.16 -9.30 -7.80
C GLU A 103 -10.61 -10.42 -6.93
N MET A 104 -9.82 -11.32 -7.50
CA MET A 104 -9.15 -12.38 -6.76
C MET A 104 -8.15 -11.81 -5.74
N GLN A 105 -7.38 -10.78 -6.12
CA GLN A 105 -6.48 -10.09 -5.20
C GLN A 105 -7.22 -9.39 -4.07
N ARG A 106 -8.33 -8.73 -4.37
CA ARG A 106 -9.19 -8.12 -3.36
C ARG A 106 -9.71 -9.15 -2.36
N SER A 107 -10.24 -10.27 -2.85
CA SER A 107 -10.74 -11.36 -2.01
C SER A 107 -9.66 -11.92 -1.09
N ARG A 108 -8.45 -12.12 -1.60
CA ARG A 108 -7.30 -12.54 -0.78
C ARG A 108 -6.90 -11.48 0.24
N GLY A 109 -6.89 -10.23 -0.16
CA GLY A 109 -6.63 -9.12 0.76
C GLY A 109 -7.64 -9.08 1.90
N ASP A 110 -8.92 -9.16 1.58
CA ASP A 110 -10.00 -9.17 2.57
C ASP A 110 -9.87 -10.33 3.57
N GLU A 111 -9.51 -11.53 3.09
CA GLU A 111 -9.26 -12.70 3.93
C GLU A 111 -8.16 -12.46 4.97
N TYR A 112 -7.11 -11.73 4.62
CA TYR A 112 -5.98 -11.42 5.49
C TYR A 112 -6.05 -10.05 6.18
N GLY A 113 -7.14 -9.32 6.01
CA GLY A 113 -7.31 -7.99 6.61
C GLY A 113 -6.47 -6.90 5.94
N ILE A 114 -6.14 -7.08 4.67
CA ILE A 114 -5.33 -6.16 3.86
C ILE A 114 -6.26 -5.37 2.94
N THR A 115 -6.18 -4.04 2.98
CA THR A 115 -6.89 -3.18 2.04
C THR A 115 -6.14 -3.14 0.72
N THR A 116 -6.79 -3.54 -0.36
CA THR A 116 -6.19 -3.61 -1.70
C THR A 116 -6.69 -2.48 -2.60
N ILE A 117 -5.75 -1.77 -3.21
CA ILE A 117 -6.01 -0.71 -4.21
C ILE A 117 -5.48 -1.20 -5.55
N TYR A 118 -6.36 -1.35 -6.54
CA TYR A 118 -6.00 -1.88 -7.84
C TYR A 118 -6.77 -1.25 -9.01
N LYS A 119 -7.70 -0.34 -8.73
CA LYS A 119 -8.49 0.31 -9.77
C LYS A 119 -7.77 1.53 -10.33
N PRO A 120 -7.81 1.78 -11.64
CA PRO A 120 -7.17 2.93 -12.25
C PRO A 120 -7.66 4.27 -11.69
N GLU A 121 -8.94 4.36 -11.39
CA GLU A 121 -9.54 5.56 -10.80
C GLU A 121 -9.04 5.87 -9.39
N ASP A 122 -8.60 4.83 -8.66
CA ASP A 122 -8.03 4.95 -7.31
C ASP A 122 -6.52 5.25 -7.35
N ILE A 123 -5.86 4.98 -8.47
CA ILE A 123 -4.40 5.13 -8.62
C ILE A 123 -4.06 6.36 -9.46
N ASN A 124 -4.73 6.54 -10.59
CA ASN A 124 -4.43 7.59 -11.54
C ASN A 124 -5.34 8.81 -11.37
N GLU A 125 -4.76 9.98 -11.28
CA GLU A 125 -5.54 11.21 -11.25
C GLU A 125 -6.13 11.52 -12.63
N LYS A 126 -7.43 11.60 -12.70
CA LYS A 126 -8.13 12.28 -13.79
C LYS A 126 -8.50 13.71 -13.33
N SER A 127 -7.54 14.61 -13.44
CA SER A 127 -7.74 16.08 -13.33
C SER A 127 -8.51 16.66 -12.13
N GLN A 128 -8.80 15.91 -11.07
CA GLN A 128 -9.48 16.42 -9.88
C GLN A 128 -8.65 16.16 -8.61
N ARG A 129 -8.54 17.16 -7.74
CA ARG A 129 -7.80 17.11 -6.47
C ARG A 129 -8.23 15.99 -5.51
N ASN A 130 -9.41 15.42 -5.71
CA ASN A 130 -10.00 14.41 -4.83
C ASN A 130 -10.03 13.00 -5.45
N SER A 131 -9.23 12.75 -6.47
CA SER A 131 -9.11 11.45 -7.12
C SER A 131 -7.65 10.99 -7.13
N GLY A 132 -7.44 9.70 -7.43
CA GLY A 132 -6.13 9.09 -7.49
C GLY A 132 -5.64 8.52 -6.17
N ILE A 133 -4.43 7.98 -6.20
CA ILE A 133 -3.87 7.20 -5.08
C ILE A 133 -3.72 8.01 -3.78
N GLY A 134 -3.30 9.27 -3.88
CA GLY A 134 -3.12 10.12 -2.70
C GLY A 134 -4.44 10.35 -1.96
N ALA A 135 -5.49 10.70 -2.69
CA ALA A 135 -6.83 10.88 -2.13
C ALA A 135 -7.41 9.58 -1.58
N THR A 136 -7.15 8.45 -2.24
CA THR A 136 -7.58 7.13 -1.78
C THR A 136 -6.91 6.75 -0.46
N LEU A 137 -5.61 6.94 -0.33
CA LEU A 137 -4.87 6.67 0.91
C LEU A 137 -5.34 7.57 2.06
N ARG A 138 -5.59 8.84 1.77
CA ARG A 138 -6.17 9.77 2.76
C ARG A 138 -7.52 9.28 3.26
N LYS A 139 -8.42 8.92 2.36
CA LYS A 139 -9.73 8.38 2.72
C LYS A 139 -9.64 7.11 3.55
N ILE A 140 -8.75 6.18 3.21
CA ILE A 140 -8.50 4.98 3.99
C ILE A 140 -8.06 5.33 5.41
N MET A 141 -7.15 6.30 5.56
CA MET A 141 -6.71 6.76 6.89
C MET A 141 -7.83 7.43 7.67
N GLU A 142 -8.65 8.27 7.03
CA GLU A 142 -9.81 8.91 7.65
C GLU A 142 -10.81 7.87 8.16
N ASP A 143 -11.12 6.85 7.37
CA ASP A 143 -12.04 5.78 7.74
C ASP A 143 -11.45 4.87 8.83
N PHE A 144 -10.17 4.61 8.78
CA PHE A 144 -9.44 3.83 9.80
C PHE A 144 -9.34 4.56 11.15
N SER A 145 -9.38 5.88 11.13
CA SER A 145 -9.26 6.73 12.34
C SER A 145 -10.61 6.96 13.05
N LYS A 146 -11.72 6.53 12.45
CA LYS A 146 -13.04 6.56 13.08
C LYS A 146 -13.15 5.37 14.07
#